data_ae2763d57af0bdcf868578c601737090
#
_entry.id   ae2763d57af0bdcf868578c601737090
#
_cell.length_a   1.000
_cell.length_b   1.000
_cell.length_c   1.000
_cell.angle_alpha   90.00
_cell.angle_beta   90.00
_cell.angle_gamma   90.00
#
_symmetry.space_group_name_H-M   'P 1'
#
loop_
_entity.id
_entity.type
_entity.pdbx_description
1 polymer ?
#
loop_
_entity_poly.entity_id
_entity_poly.type
_entity_poly.pdbx_seq_one_letter_code
_entity_poly.pdbx_strand_id
1 'polypeptide(L)'
;MTILIVDDHPIVRKGIHALLASAFADAEVMDASCLKEAEEACSTRNVNIMITDLDLNGESGLTLISRVRDILPSLQIVIYTMHEEPWSVCQIADTDTEGVVMKSDNASELVKAVKNLNEGKGHYSPTFVRLLNALKLQPCRLSEREQQVIDLTAKGLSTSDMAEQLGISANTVEFHRRRIMQKLNVANAAEMIRRATELGWRANI
;
A
#
# COMPACT_ATOMS: atom_id res chain seq x y z
N MET A 1 -4.26 18.83 -17.28
CA MET A 1 -3.79 17.87 -16.27
C MET A 1 -4.55 16.58 -16.46
N THR A 2 -3.85 15.44 -16.51
CA THR A 2 -4.46 14.10 -16.67
C THR A 2 -4.37 13.34 -15.34
N ILE A 3 -5.51 12.88 -14.84
CA ILE A 3 -5.65 12.14 -13.59
C ILE A 3 -6.11 10.72 -13.92
N LEU A 4 -5.41 9.70 -13.41
CA LEU A 4 -5.81 8.31 -13.54
C LEU A 4 -6.33 7.80 -12.18
N ILE A 5 -7.54 7.24 -12.18
CA ILE A 5 -8.15 6.60 -11.01
C ILE A 5 -8.01 5.09 -11.17
N VAL A 6 -7.44 4.42 -10.18
CA VAL A 6 -7.28 2.95 -10.17
C VAL A 6 -7.97 2.39 -8.93
N ASP A 7 -9.09 1.74 -9.13
CA ASP A 7 -9.88 1.10 -8.06
C ASP A 7 -10.71 -0.02 -8.70
N ASP A 8 -10.77 -1.19 -8.13
CA ASP A 8 -11.52 -2.32 -8.68
C ASP A 8 -13.04 -2.19 -8.46
N HIS A 9 -13.47 -1.33 -7.53
CA HIS A 9 -14.88 -1.09 -7.23
C HIS A 9 -15.50 -0.04 -8.16
N PRO A 10 -16.43 -0.42 -9.09
CA PRO A 10 -16.98 0.52 -10.08
C PRO A 10 -17.71 1.73 -9.49
N ILE A 11 -18.36 1.57 -8.33
CA ILE A 11 -19.10 2.65 -7.66
C ILE A 11 -18.13 3.67 -7.08
N VAL A 12 -17.04 3.23 -6.46
CA VAL A 12 -15.99 4.09 -5.91
C VAL A 12 -15.34 4.87 -7.03
N ARG A 13 -14.92 4.21 -8.10
CA ARG A 13 -14.30 4.82 -9.28
C ARG A 13 -15.19 5.91 -9.88
N LYS A 14 -16.48 5.62 -10.13
CA LYS A 14 -17.44 6.60 -10.62
C LYS A 14 -17.64 7.79 -9.68
N GLY A 15 -17.65 7.54 -8.36
CA GLY A 15 -17.78 8.59 -7.36
C GLY A 15 -16.57 9.52 -7.36
N ILE A 16 -15.36 8.99 -7.41
CA ILE A 16 -14.11 9.76 -7.49
C ILE A 16 -14.08 10.54 -8.81
N HIS A 17 -14.42 9.90 -9.92
CA HIS A 17 -14.48 10.54 -11.24
C HIS A 17 -15.39 11.77 -11.21
N ALA A 18 -16.62 11.62 -10.75
CA ALA A 18 -17.58 12.74 -10.68
C ALA A 18 -17.08 13.88 -9.77
N LEU A 19 -16.48 13.52 -8.62
CA LEU A 19 -15.89 14.47 -7.67
C LEU A 19 -14.77 15.30 -8.33
N LEU A 20 -13.84 14.62 -9.00
CA LEU A 20 -12.68 15.27 -9.61
C LEU A 20 -13.05 16.06 -10.86
N ALA A 21 -13.92 15.55 -11.71
CA ALA A 21 -14.43 16.28 -12.87
C ALA A 21 -15.18 17.57 -12.48
N SER A 22 -15.90 17.54 -11.35
CA SER A 22 -16.55 18.74 -10.80
C SER A 22 -15.56 19.76 -10.22
N ALA A 23 -14.47 19.27 -9.57
CA ALA A 23 -13.50 20.13 -8.93
C ALA A 23 -12.44 20.70 -9.89
N PHE A 24 -12.15 20.00 -10.98
CA PHE A 24 -11.10 20.32 -11.95
C PHE A 24 -11.65 20.28 -13.39
N ALA A 25 -12.37 21.31 -13.81
CA ALA A 25 -13.08 21.36 -15.10
C ALA A 25 -12.16 21.14 -16.33
N ASP A 26 -10.90 21.53 -16.24
CA ASP A 26 -9.91 21.39 -17.32
C ASP A 26 -9.04 20.10 -17.19
N ALA A 27 -9.38 19.20 -16.28
CA ALA A 27 -8.65 17.95 -16.11
C ALA A 27 -9.29 16.82 -16.94
N GLU A 28 -8.45 16.04 -17.62
CA GLU A 28 -8.84 14.76 -18.17
C GLU A 28 -8.79 13.71 -17.04
N VAL A 29 -9.93 13.10 -16.73
CA VAL A 29 -10.03 12.05 -15.71
C VAL A 29 -10.22 10.72 -16.41
N MET A 30 -9.31 9.79 -16.15
CA MET A 30 -9.28 8.44 -16.71
C MET A 30 -9.51 7.40 -15.60
N ASP A 31 -10.06 6.24 -15.97
CA ASP A 31 -10.37 5.16 -15.06
C ASP A 31 -9.62 3.89 -15.46
N ALA A 32 -9.13 3.13 -14.47
CA ALA A 32 -8.61 1.78 -14.61
C ALA A 32 -9.17 0.89 -13.49
N SER A 33 -9.44 -0.37 -13.81
CA SER A 33 -10.03 -1.34 -12.88
C SER A 33 -9.03 -2.38 -12.36
N CYS A 34 -7.83 -2.41 -12.91
CA CYS A 34 -6.77 -3.36 -12.56
C CYS A 34 -5.38 -2.81 -12.91
N LEU A 35 -4.35 -3.52 -12.46
CA LEU A 35 -2.95 -3.16 -12.69
C LEU A 35 -2.63 -2.98 -14.18
N LYS A 36 -3.06 -3.95 -15.01
CA LYS A 36 -2.77 -3.94 -16.44
C LYS A 36 -3.29 -2.70 -17.16
N GLU A 37 -4.54 -2.31 -16.88
CA GLU A 37 -5.13 -1.10 -17.46
C GLU A 37 -4.39 0.17 -17.01
N ALA A 38 -3.96 0.21 -15.75
CA ALA A 38 -3.21 1.33 -15.20
C ALA A 38 -1.81 1.43 -15.82
N GLU A 39 -1.08 0.32 -15.98
CA GLU A 39 0.23 0.27 -16.65
C GLU A 39 0.12 0.69 -18.13
N GLU A 40 -0.92 0.23 -18.84
CA GLU A 40 -1.19 0.61 -20.23
C GLU A 40 -1.49 2.11 -20.35
N ALA A 41 -2.32 2.66 -19.45
CA ALA A 41 -2.60 4.09 -19.40
C ALA A 41 -1.34 4.92 -19.17
N CYS A 42 -0.48 4.53 -18.21
CA CYS A 42 0.78 5.21 -17.93
C CYS A 42 1.79 5.10 -19.08
N SER A 43 1.74 4.02 -19.86
CA SER A 43 2.64 3.82 -21.00
C SER A 43 2.22 4.59 -22.25
N THR A 44 0.92 4.82 -22.43
CA THR A 44 0.35 5.40 -23.67
C THR A 44 -0.09 6.84 -23.54
N ARG A 45 -0.26 7.34 -22.32
CA ARG A 45 -0.74 8.69 -21.99
C ARG A 45 0.22 9.39 -21.04
N ASN A 46 0.23 10.72 -21.13
CA ASN A 46 0.98 11.55 -20.20
C ASN A 46 0.14 11.78 -18.92
N VAL A 47 0.10 10.77 -18.04
CA VAL A 47 -0.59 10.84 -16.75
C VAL A 47 0.22 11.70 -15.79
N ASN A 48 -0.41 12.71 -15.17
CA ASN A 48 0.25 13.59 -14.21
C ASN A 48 0.09 13.07 -12.77
N ILE A 49 -1.13 12.63 -12.44
CA ILE A 49 -1.47 12.15 -11.08
C ILE A 49 -2.20 10.82 -11.20
N MET A 50 -1.77 9.82 -10.44
CA MET A 50 -2.48 8.56 -10.25
C MET A 50 -3.06 8.49 -8.83
N ILE A 51 -4.33 8.13 -8.73
CA ILE A 51 -5.00 7.83 -7.47
C ILE A 51 -5.25 6.33 -7.46
N THR A 52 -4.69 5.60 -6.52
CA THR A 52 -4.80 4.13 -6.49
C THR A 52 -5.26 3.61 -5.15
N ASP A 53 -6.13 2.59 -5.16
CA ASP A 53 -6.34 1.76 -3.97
C ASP A 53 -5.17 0.78 -3.80
N LEU A 54 -5.09 0.19 -2.62
CA LEU A 54 -4.11 -0.86 -2.28
C LEU A 54 -4.61 -2.26 -2.64
N ASP A 55 -5.91 -2.50 -2.64
CA ASP A 55 -6.52 -3.76 -3.07
C ASP A 55 -7.14 -3.61 -4.46
N LEU A 56 -6.62 -4.37 -5.43
CA LEU A 56 -7.07 -4.34 -6.82
C LEU A 56 -7.36 -5.76 -7.30
N ASN A 57 -8.54 -6.31 -6.95
CA ASN A 57 -8.94 -7.69 -7.30
C ASN A 57 -7.93 -8.77 -6.87
N GLY A 58 -7.36 -8.63 -5.67
CA GLY A 58 -6.35 -9.56 -5.12
C GLY A 58 -4.92 -9.25 -5.54
N GLU A 59 -4.70 -8.25 -6.39
CA GLU A 59 -3.38 -7.70 -6.68
C GLU A 59 -3.09 -6.50 -5.79
N SER A 60 -1.82 -6.26 -5.47
CA SER A 60 -1.40 -5.19 -4.58
C SER A 60 -1.19 -3.88 -5.32
N GLY A 61 -1.85 -2.80 -4.88
CA GLY A 61 -1.60 -1.44 -5.36
C GLY A 61 -0.16 -0.96 -5.11
N LEU A 62 0.52 -1.49 -4.08
CA LEU A 62 1.95 -1.20 -3.85
C LEU A 62 2.82 -1.76 -4.99
N THR A 63 2.46 -2.93 -5.53
CA THR A 63 3.13 -3.50 -6.70
C THR A 63 2.90 -2.62 -7.93
N LEU A 64 1.67 -2.10 -8.11
CA LEU A 64 1.38 -1.15 -9.19
C LEU A 64 2.27 0.09 -9.08
N ILE A 65 2.36 0.70 -7.89
CA ILE A 65 3.17 1.89 -7.64
C ILE A 65 4.63 1.67 -8.08
N SER A 66 5.24 0.55 -7.68
CA SER A 66 6.60 0.21 -8.07
C SER A 66 6.75 0.13 -9.60
N ARG A 67 5.84 -0.56 -10.29
CA ARG A 67 5.90 -0.75 -11.75
C ARG A 67 5.68 0.55 -12.53
N VAL A 68 4.71 1.37 -12.12
CA VAL A 68 4.45 2.64 -12.83
C VAL A 68 5.55 3.67 -12.62
N ARG A 69 6.28 3.62 -11.50
CA ARG A 69 7.48 4.44 -11.29
C ARG A 69 8.59 4.14 -12.32
N ASP A 70 8.74 2.87 -12.70
CA ASP A 70 9.70 2.47 -13.75
C ASP A 70 9.25 2.97 -15.13
N ILE A 71 7.93 3.01 -15.39
CA ILE A 71 7.35 3.46 -16.68
C ILE A 71 7.35 4.99 -16.78
N LEU A 72 6.90 5.67 -15.72
CA LEU A 72 6.71 7.13 -15.69
C LEU A 72 7.24 7.71 -14.37
N PRO A 73 8.57 7.98 -14.26
CA PRO A 73 9.20 8.43 -13.01
C PRO A 73 8.66 9.77 -12.48
N SER A 74 8.07 10.61 -13.33
CA SER A 74 7.49 11.90 -12.95
C SER A 74 6.04 11.82 -12.48
N LEU A 75 5.43 10.63 -12.50
CA LEU A 75 4.06 10.40 -12.06
C LEU A 75 3.91 10.71 -10.57
N GLN A 76 2.98 11.59 -10.22
CA GLN A 76 2.62 11.83 -8.82
C GLN A 76 1.55 10.84 -8.38
N ILE A 77 1.69 10.27 -7.18
CA ILE A 77 0.84 9.17 -6.74
C ILE A 77 0.15 9.53 -5.42
N VAL A 78 -1.16 9.32 -5.39
CA VAL A 78 -2.00 9.37 -4.18
C VAL A 78 -2.51 7.97 -3.90
N ILE A 79 -2.19 7.43 -2.74
CA ILE A 79 -2.85 6.23 -2.22
C ILE A 79 -4.19 6.65 -1.62
N TYR A 80 -5.28 6.00 -2.06
CA TYR A 80 -6.63 6.24 -1.55
C TYR A 80 -7.24 4.93 -1.08
N THR A 81 -7.21 4.66 0.23
CA THR A 81 -7.47 3.33 0.78
C THR A 81 -8.29 3.33 2.07
N MET A 82 -8.92 2.19 2.37
CA MET A 82 -9.59 1.93 3.65
C MET A 82 -8.68 1.27 4.69
N HIS A 83 -7.44 0.92 4.34
CA HIS A 83 -6.53 0.18 5.22
C HIS A 83 -5.95 1.07 6.32
N GLU A 84 -6.56 1.01 7.51
CA GLU A 84 -6.15 1.74 8.72
C GLU A 84 -5.32 0.87 9.69
N GLU A 85 -5.12 -0.39 9.37
CA GLU A 85 -4.39 -1.33 10.21
C GLU A 85 -2.92 -0.91 10.31
N PRO A 86 -2.31 -1.02 11.50
CA PRO A 86 -0.93 -0.61 11.76
C PRO A 86 0.08 -1.12 10.73
N TRP A 87 -0.08 -2.36 10.28
CA TRP A 87 0.76 -2.96 9.25
C TRP A 87 0.67 -2.22 7.92
N SER A 88 -0.53 -2.01 7.42
CA SER A 88 -0.79 -1.32 6.15
C SER A 88 -0.28 0.12 6.19
N VAL A 89 -0.51 0.83 7.30
CA VAL A 89 -0.01 2.20 7.50
C VAL A 89 1.53 2.24 7.49
N CYS A 90 2.21 1.23 8.07
CA CYS A 90 3.68 1.14 7.98
C CYS A 90 4.15 0.93 6.53
N GLN A 91 3.51 0.01 5.79
CA GLN A 91 3.86 -0.24 4.38
C GLN A 91 3.64 1.00 3.52
N ILE A 92 2.51 1.69 3.69
CA ILE A 92 2.21 2.95 3.00
C ILE A 92 3.28 4.00 3.32
N ALA A 93 3.66 4.14 4.58
CA ALA A 93 4.66 5.12 5.01
C ALA A 93 6.08 4.85 4.46
N ASP A 94 6.38 3.59 4.12
CA ASP A 94 7.65 3.20 3.50
C ASP A 94 7.61 3.30 1.96
N THR A 95 6.44 3.59 1.38
CA THR A 95 6.26 3.72 -0.07
C THR A 95 6.53 5.16 -0.48
N ASP A 96 7.31 5.34 -1.56
CA ASP A 96 7.60 6.65 -2.12
C ASP A 96 6.41 7.19 -2.92
N THR A 97 5.51 7.89 -2.21
CA THR A 97 4.31 8.51 -2.78
C THR A 97 4.12 9.92 -2.26
N GLU A 98 3.58 10.80 -3.11
CA GLU A 98 3.38 12.20 -2.79
C GLU A 98 2.14 12.45 -1.96
N GLY A 99 1.20 11.49 -1.89
CA GLY A 99 -0.01 11.65 -1.12
C GLY A 99 -0.62 10.36 -0.59
N VAL A 100 -1.28 10.48 0.56
CA VAL A 100 -2.09 9.42 1.15
C VAL A 100 -3.39 10.01 1.69
N VAL A 101 -4.52 9.47 1.25
CA VAL A 101 -5.85 9.85 1.73
C VAL A 101 -6.60 8.60 2.17
N MET A 102 -7.08 8.60 3.41
CA MET A 102 -7.90 7.49 3.92
C MET A 102 -9.33 7.63 3.40
N LYS A 103 -9.94 6.53 2.94
CA LYS A 103 -11.34 6.53 2.46
C LYS A 103 -12.35 6.85 3.58
N SER A 104 -11.93 6.78 4.83
CA SER A 104 -12.70 7.22 6.02
C SER A 104 -12.71 8.74 6.23
N ASP A 105 -11.78 9.47 5.61
CA ASP A 105 -11.76 10.92 5.65
C ASP A 105 -12.82 11.52 4.69
N ASN A 106 -13.10 12.81 4.85
CA ASN A 106 -14.03 13.49 3.96
C ASN A 106 -13.51 13.49 2.52
N ALA A 107 -14.40 13.27 1.54
CA ALA A 107 -14.04 13.24 0.12
C ALA A 107 -13.33 14.53 -0.36
N SER A 108 -13.53 15.66 0.31
CA SER A 108 -12.79 16.90 0.05
C SER A 108 -11.28 16.78 0.29
N GLU A 109 -10.81 15.80 1.10
CA GLU A 109 -9.38 15.56 1.29
C GLU A 109 -8.73 15.04 0.00
N LEU A 110 -9.45 14.23 -0.80
CA LEU A 110 -8.95 13.78 -2.09
C LEU A 110 -8.79 14.94 -3.08
N VAL A 111 -9.73 15.87 -3.10
CA VAL A 111 -9.63 17.09 -3.91
C VAL A 111 -8.45 17.96 -3.47
N LYS A 112 -8.23 18.10 -2.14
CA LYS A 112 -7.07 18.83 -1.61
C LYS A 112 -5.75 18.13 -1.99
N ALA A 113 -5.71 16.80 -1.93
CA ALA A 113 -4.54 16.04 -2.33
C ALA A 113 -4.16 16.33 -3.78
N VAL A 114 -5.10 16.19 -4.71
CA VAL A 114 -4.88 16.48 -6.14
C VAL A 114 -4.42 17.92 -6.35
N LYS A 115 -5.04 18.90 -5.67
CA LYS A 115 -4.65 20.30 -5.76
C LYS A 115 -3.21 20.51 -5.26
N ASN A 116 -2.87 19.97 -4.10
CA ASN A 116 -1.54 20.10 -3.51
C ASN A 116 -0.47 19.46 -4.40
N LEU A 117 -0.72 18.26 -4.92
CA LEU A 117 0.20 17.59 -5.83
C LEU A 117 0.43 18.41 -7.10
N ASN A 118 -0.64 18.96 -7.69
CA ASN A 118 -0.50 19.83 -8.86
C ASN A 118 0.31 21.11 -8.59
N GLU A 119 0.41 21.52 -7.32
CA GLU A 119 1.27 22.61 -6.86
C GLU A 119 2.68 22.14 -6.45
N GLY A 120 3.02 20.86 -6.64
CA GLY A 120 4.28 20.26 -6.23
C GLY A 120 4.43 20.04 -4.71
N LYS A 121 3.31 19.97 -3.99
CA LYS A 121 3.27 19.77 -2.52
C LYS A 121 2.72 18.39 -2.21
N GLY A 122 3.30 17.70 -1.24
CA GLY A 122 2.73 16.44 -0.72
C GLY A 122 1.43 16.67 0.05
N HIS A 123 0.60 15.61 0.16
CA HIS A 123 -0.63 15.64 0.95
C HIS A 123 -0.87 14.34 1.71
N TYR A 124 -1.00 14.44 3.02
CA TYR A 124 -1.33 13.33 3.90
C TYR A 124 -2.58 13.68 4.69
N SER A 125 -3.63 12.89 4.57
CA SER A 125 -4.90 13.16 5.22
C SER A 125 -4.82 13.09 6.76
N PRO A 126 -5.71 13.79 7.48
CA PRO A 126 -5.67 13.86 8.94
C PRO A 126 -5.68 12.50 9.62
N THR A 127 -6.48 11.56 9.13
CA THR A 127 -6.54 10.19 9.68
C THR A 127 -5.23 9.46 9.48
N PHE A 128 -4.61 9.52 8.30
CA PHE A 128 -3.31 8.89 8.05
C PHE A 128 -2.22 9.46 8.98
N VAL A 129 -2.14 10.79 9.11
CA VAL A 129 -1.17 11.44 10.00
C VAL A 129 -1.38 11.01 11.47
N ARG A 130 -2.62 10.90 11.92
CA ARG A 130 -2.95 10.42 13.29
C ARG A 130 -2.49 8.97 13.48
N LEU A 131 -2.79 8.08 12.53
CA LEU A 131 -2.38 6.67 12.56
C LEU A 131 -0.86 6.53 12.55
N LEU A 132 -0.18 7.25 11.67
CA LEU A 132 1.28 7.24 11.58
C LEU A 132 1.95 7.73 12.88
N ASN A 133 1.42 8.77 13.52
CA ASN A 133 1.92 9.25 14.80
C ASN A 133 1.69 8.25 15.93
N ALA A 134 0.56 7.57 15.96
CA ALA A 134 0.30 6.50 16.91
C ALA A 134 1.30 5.34 16.77
N LEU A 135 1.73 5.02 15.54
CA LEU A 135 2.72 3.98 15.26
C LEU A 135 4.16 4.35 15.66
N LYS A 136 4.51 5.63 15.66
CA LYS A 136 5.82 6.08 16.15
C LYS A 136 6.04 5.73 17.63
N LEU A 137 4.96 5.47 18.36
CA LEU A 137 4.99 5.03 19.77
C LEU A 137 5.08 3.51 19.93
N GLN A 138 4.91 2.73 18.84
CA GLN A 138 5.06 1.27 18.83
C GLN A 138 5.78 0.84 17.54
N PRO A 139 7.11 0.68 17.55
CA PRO A 139 7.86 0.26 16.36
C PRO A 139 7.56 -1.20 16.03
N CYS A 140 6.60 -1.45 15.15
CA CYS A 140 6.28 -2.77 14.63
C CYS A 140 6.62 -2.84 13.13
N ARG A 141 7.88 -2.52 12.79
CA ARG A 141 8.36 -2.68 11.40
C ARG A 141 9.00 -4.05 11.23
N LEU A 142 8.33 -4.91 10.48
CA LEU A 142 8.97 -6.12 9.97
C LEU A 142 9.63 -5.79 8.63
N SER A 143 10.88 -6.21 8.46
CA SER A 143 11.57 -6.11 7.17
C SER A 143 10.94 -7.08 6.16
N GLU A 144 11.16 -6.86 4.86
CA GLU A 144 10.71 -7.78 3.80
C GLU A 144 11.07 -9.24 4.10
N ARG A 145 12.27 -9.46 4.64
CA ARG A 145 12.75 -10.78 5.00
C ARG A 145 11.96 -11.41 6.16
N GLU A 146 11.60 -10.60 7.14
CA GLU A 146 10.75 -11.03 8.26
C GLU A 146 9.33 -11.33 7.77
N GLN A 147 8.82 -10.58 6.80
CA GLN A 147 7.53 -10.83 6.15
C GLN A 147 7.53 -12.17 5.41
N GLN A 148 8.54 -12.43 4.58
CA GLN A 148 8.70 -13.71 3.89
C GLN A 148 8.73 -14.89 4.88
N VAL A 149 9.40 -14.74 6.02
CA VAL A 149 9.44 -15.78 7.05
C VAL A 149 8.07 -15.99 7.70
N ILE A 150 7.27 -14.94 7.95
CA ILE A 150 5.90 -15.09 8.44
C ILE A 150 5.02 -15.80 7.41
N ASP A 151 5.11 -15.42 6.14
CA ASP A 151 4.33 -16.03 5.05
C ASP A 151 4.57 -17.54 4.96
N LEU A 152 5.84 -17.95 4.99
CA LEU A 152 6.20 -19.36 4.94
C LEU A 152 5.83 -20.11 6.23
N THR A 153 5.90 -19.44 7.38
CA THR A 153 5.43 -20.01 8.65
C THR A 153 3.91 -20.24 8.63
N ALA A 154 3.14 -19.30 8.07
CA ALA A 154 1.69 -19.43 7.93
C ALA A 154 1.29 -20.56 6.95
N LYS A 155 2.11 -20.82 5.93
CA LYS A 155 1.96 -21.98 5.02
C LYS A 155 2.37 -23.31 5.66
N GLY A 156 2.85 -23.31 6.91
CA GLY A 156 3.21 -24.51 7.65
C GLY A 156 4.55 -25.14 7.24
N LEU A 157 5.42 -24.40 6.54
CA LEU A 157 6.72 -24.91 6.14
C LEU A 157 7.64 -25.14 7.34
N SER A 158 8.47 -26.20 7.27
CA SER A 158 9.52 -26.42 8.25
C SER A 158 10.65 -25.37 8.11
N THR A 159 11.46 -25.21 9.16
CA THR A 159 12.62 -24.30 9.13
C THR A 159 13.59 -24.66 7.99
N SER A 160 13.73 -25.95 7.67
CA SER A 160 14.57 -26.43 6.57
C SER A 160 14.03 -26.03 5.20
N ASP A 161 12.73 -26.23 4.98
CA ASP A 161 12.07 -25.88 3.71
C ASP A 161 12.07 -24.35 3.48
N MET A 162 11.87 -23.59 4.56
CA MET A 162 12.00 -22.13 4.51
C MET A 162 13.41 -21.69 4.13
N ALA A 163 14.43 -22.34 4.71
CA ALA A 163 15.83 -22.04 4.43
C ALA A 163 16.16 -22.27 2.94
N GLU A 164 15.70 -23.39 2.39
CA GLU A 164 15.87 -23.74 0.98
C GLU A 164 15.15 -22.72 0.08
N GLN A 165 13.86 -22.45 0.33
CA GLN A 165 13.05 -21.53 -0.49
C GLN A 165 13.57 -20.10 -0.44
N LEU A 166 14.14 -19.69 0.68
CA LEU A 166 14.67 -18.34 0.85
C LEU A 166 16.15 -18.22 0.48
N GLY A 167 16.84 -19.31 0.15
CA GLY A 167 18.28 -19.32 -0.18
C GLY A 167 19.18 -18.89 0.98
N ILE A 168 18.84 -19.27 2.23
CA ILE A 168 19.58 -18.93 3.45
C ILE A 168 19.75 -20.16 4.35
N SER A 169 20.55 -20.06 5.42
CA SER A 169 20.71 -21.14 6.38
C SER A 169 19.49 -21.29 7.31
N ALA A 170 19.25 -22.50 7.82
CA ALA A 170 18.24 -22.75 8.85
C ALA A 170 18.44 -21.87 10.10
N ASN A 171 19.69 -21.64 10.50
CA ASN A 171 20.02 -20.73 11.61
C ASN A 171 19.59 -19.28 11.31
N THR A 172 19.69 -18.84 10.07
CA THR A 172 19.25 -17.50 9.65
C THR A 172 17.72 -17.39 9.69
N VAL A 173 16.99 -18.43 9.33
CA VAL A 173 15.52 -18.48 9.48
C VAL A 173 15.13 -18.35 10.96
N GLU A 174 15.77 -19.13 11.85
CA GLU A 174 15.52 -19.05 13.30
C GLU A 174 15.89 -17.68 13.89
N PHE A 175 16.93 -17.04 13.39
CA PHE A 175 17.28 -15.68 13.77
C PHE A 175 16.15 -14.69 13.40
N HIS A 176 15.61 -14.75 12.18
CA HIS A 176 14.49 -13.92 11.78
C HIS A 176 13.23 -14.21 12.60
N ARG A 177 12.90 -15.49 12.84
CA ARG A 177 11.74 -15.87 13.68
C ARG A 177 11.84 -15.28 15.09
N ARG A 178 13.01 -15.35 15.73
CA ARG A 178 13.21 -14.72 17.06
C ARG A 178 13.03 -13.21 17.01
N ARG A 179 13.56 -12.54 16.00
CA ARG A 179 13.39 -11.09 15.84
C ARG A 179 11.92 -10.70 15.62
N ILE A 180 11.19 -11.47 14.82
CA ILE A 180 9.75 -11.26 14.61
C ILE A 180 9.00 -11.43 15.94
N MET A 181 9.26 -12.52 16.66
CA MET A 181 8.62 -12.79 17.96
C MET A 181 8.90 -11.66 18.96
N GLN A 182 10.11 -11.14 19.01
CA GLN A 182 10.46 -9.99 19.84
C GLN A 182 9.71 -8.71 19.41
N LYS A 183 9.68 -8.42 18.11
CA LYS A 183 8.99 -7.24 17.57
C LYS A 183 7.48 -7.29 17.81
N LEU A 184 6.87 -8.46 17.70
CA LEU A 184 5.44 -8.68 17.91
C LEU A 184 5.07 -8.91 19.39
N ASN A 185 6.09 -9.07 20.26
CA ASN A 185 5.94 -9.41 21.67
C ASN A 185 5.11 -10.69 21.90
N VAL A 186 5.51 -11.76 21.23
CA VAL A 186 4.85 -13.09 21.26
C VAL A 186 5.86 -14.21 21.54
N ALA A 187 5.37 -15.34 22.07
CA ALA A 187 6.22 -16.43 22.56
C ALA A 187 6.34 -17.61 21.59
N ASN A 188 5.46 -17.73 20.59
CA ASN A 188 5.44 -18.89 19.68
C ASN A 188 4.92 -18.52 18.28
N ALA A 189 5.08 -19.46 17.34
CA ALA A 189 4.71 -19.26 15.93
C ALA A 189 3.20 -19.03 15.71
N ALA A 190 2.34 -19.68 16.47
CA ALA A 190 0.90 -19.50 16.35
C ALA A 190 0.48 -18.09 16.79
N GLU A 191 1.02 -17.62 17.93
CA GLU A 191 0.83 -16.24 18.38
C GLU A 191 1.43 -15.23 17.41
N MET A 192 2.57 -15.54 16.80
CA MET A 192 3.22 -14.69 15.80
C MET A 192 2.29 -14.46 14.59
N ILE A 193 1.70 -15.52 14.03
CA ILE A 193 0.76 -15.42 12.91
C ILE A 193 -0.50 -14.65 13.33
N ARG A 194 -1.10 -15.02 14.49
CA ARG A 194 -2.28 -14.32 15.01
C ARG A 194 -2.03 -12.82 15.18
N ARG A 195 -0.91 -12.46 15.81
CA ARG A 195 -0.56 -11.06 16.08
C ARG A 195 -0.26 -10.27 14.81
N ALA A 196 0.44 -10.89 13.85
CA ALA A 196 0.67 -10.28 12.54
C ALA A 196 -0.66 -10.01 11.82
N THR A 197 -1.60 -10.96 11.85
CA THR A 197 -2.94 -10.80 11.27
C THR A 197 -3.75 -9.69 11.96
N GLU A 198 -3.70 -9.58 13.29
CA GLU A 198 -4.33 -8.50 14.05
C GLU A 198 -3.78 -7.11 13.68
N LEU A 199 -2.52 -7.05 13.27
CA LEU A 199 -1.86 -5.83 12.78
C LEU A 199 -2.11 -5.57 11.28
N GLY A 200 -2.95 -6.38 10.62
CA GLY A 200 -3.35 -6.21 9.22
C GLY A 200 -2.51 -6.98 8.21
N TRP A 201 -1.52 -7.78 8.67
CA TRP A 201 -0.81 -8.66 7.75
C TRP A 201 -1.76 -9.73 7.19
N ARG A 202 -1.70 -9.94 5.86
CA ARG A 202 -2.43 -11.00 5.16
C ARG A 202 -1.42 -11.94 4.51
N ALA A 203 -1.62 -13.25 4.71
CA ALA A 203 -0.79 -14.24 4.06
C ALA A 203 -0.95 -14.14 2.53
N ASN A 204 0.14 -14.04 1.81
CA ASN A 204 0.17 -14.27 0.37
C ASN A 204 0.06 -15.79 0.14
N ILE A 205 -1.20 -16.29 0.12
CA ILE A 205 -1.53 -17.71 -0.09
C ILE A 205 -1.61 -17.99 -1.58
#